data_6e287de22b92bb9fc9285c6217083150
#
_entry.id   6e287de22b92bb9fc9285c6217083150
#
_cell.length_a   1.000
_cell.length_b   1.000
_cell.length_c   1.000
_cell.angle_alpha   90.00
_cell.angle_beta   90.00
_cell.angle_gamma   90.00
#
_symmetry.space_group_name_H-M   'P 1'
#
loop_
_entity.id
_entity.type
_entity.pdbx_description
1 polymer ?
#
loop_
_entity_poly.entity_id
_entity_poly.type
_entity_poly.pdbx_seq_one_letter_code
_entity_poly.pdbx_strand_id
1 'polypeptide(L)'
;LLAAVVAGALATAVPTGSAAAAPAAAAATVDTVTNGYVYGCLRTNGAGLYDATANKTFATYTGTKHDIYIKAYDHATGIWSAAVKVATLNLTGTNDYHDYPVLTQLADGRLTVFRAHHSTTAFMYTAPTAHSITGTWTTKQISSDKTAYLEPVVVGNTIYLFYSQNTDISYPYRTYRLITSPDSGKTWTAPRTVIDSGKSSDKYSEVYAFGVTYRDGRVYLTWSLHGGPKGHNGGGKNIYVAYYDTADGTMRTVGGTSLGTGITSGELGQVTVVTTSPTDLAPGKALPEENPVAVRLVDGSVVLGYGLGTSKSTKVVLARFAGGAWSSTTIDSSTALFKDIVASGDGVEIVYATGDQKRLLSKRWTPADGAVTSRFDVAVPYSAGADTVFYADFVENRNGISVIASTINYADRKTNYTGKWPVFAVKN
;
A
#
# COMPACT_ATOMS: atom_id res chain seq x y z
N LEU A 1 -20.25 -44.78 65.19
CA LEU A 1 -21.05 -43.55 65.01
C LEU A 1 -20.47 -42.68 63.92
N LEU A 2 -21.03 -42.75 62.71
CA LEU A 2 -20.75 -41.87 61.62
C LEU A 2 -21.69 -40.65 61.69
N ALA A 3 -21.13 -39.46 61.67
CA ALA A 3 -21.93 -38.24 61.51
C ALA A 3 -21.73 -37.76 60.02
N ALA A 4 -22.84 -37.69 59.30
CA ALA A 4 -22.92 -37.15 57.95
C ALA A 4 -23.07 -35.63 58.01
N VAL A 5 -22.19 -34.91 57.37
CA VAL A 5 -22.30 -33.46 57.16
C VAL A 5 -22.92 -33.23 55.79
N VAL A 6 -24.10 -32.63 55.75
CA VAL A 6 -24.77 -32.17 54.54
C VAL A 6 -24.27 -30.76 54.22
N ALA A 7 -23.55 -30.61 53.13
CA ALA A 7 -23.16 -29.29 52.62
C ALA A 7 -24.25 -28.78 51.65
N GLY A 8 -24.96 -27.74 52.06
CA GLY A 8 -25.90 -27.02 51.21
C GLY A 8 -25.15 -26.06 50.28
N ALA A 9 -25.30 -26.24 48.98
CA ALA A 9 -24.79 -25.30 47.98
C ALA A 9 -25.78 -24.14 47.81
N LEU A 10 -25.40 -22.95 48.22
CA LEU A 10 -26.07 -21.71 47.81
C LEU A 10 -25.68 -21.36 46.37
N ALA A 11 -26.61 -21.48 45.44
CA ALA A 11 -26.47 -20.96 44.10
C ALA A 11 -26.73 -19.45 44.15
N THR A 12 -25.67 -18.67 44.01
CA THR A 12 -25.76 -17.22 43.76
C THR A 12 -26.08 -17.00 42.28
N ALA A 13 -27.26 -16.49 41.98
CA ALA A 13 -27.64 -16.03 40.63
C ALA A 13 -26.78 -14.81 40.27
N VAL A 14 -25.94 -14.97 39.25
CA VAL A 14 -25.20 -13.85 38.62
C VAL A 14 -26.22 -13.10 37.76
N PRO A 15 -26.43 -11.80 37.95
CA PRO A 15 -27.30 -11.06 37.06
C PRO A 15 -26.64 -11.00 35.66
N THR A 16 -27.32 -11.53 34.65
CA THR A 16 -26.99 -11.35 33.25
C THR A 16 -27.23 -9.88 32.87
N GLY A 17 -26.19 -9.06 33.05
CA GLY A 17 -26.20 -7.70 32.56
C GLY A 17 -26.39 -7.77 31.05
N SER A 18 -27.50 -7.23 30.54
CA SER A 18 -27.69 -6.97 29.12
C SER A 18 -26.55 -6.05 28.65
N ALA A 19 -25.63 -6.59 27.85
CA ALA A 19 -24.62 -5.78 27.20
C ALA A 19 -25.37 -4.76 26.32
N ALA A 20 -25.23 -3.47 26.66
CA ALA A 20 -25.73 -2.41 25.81
C ALA A 20 -25.13 -2.60 24.42
N ALA A 21 -25.96 -2.66 23.39
CA ALA A 21 -25.51 -2.72 22.01
C ALA A 21 -24.58 -1.55 21.78
N ALA A 22 -23.38 -1.80 21.28
CA ALA A 22 -22.46 -0.76 20.87
C ALA A 22 -23.20 0.16 19.87
N PRO A 23 -23.04 1.49 19.98
CA PRO A 23 -23.69 2.40 19.05
C PRO A 23 -23.32 1.99 17.63
N ALA A 24 -24.31 1.94 16.74
CA ALA A 24 -24.10 1.66 15.34
C ALA A 24 -23.07 2.68 14.81
N ALA A 25 -21.99 2.19 14.18
CA ALA A 25 -21.01 3.07 13.55
C ALA A 25 -21.75 3.99 12.56
N ALA A 26 -21.44 5.28 12.57
CA ALA A 26 -22.01 6.21 11.61
C ALA A 26 -21.77 5.66 10.19
N ALA A 27 -22.79 5.78 9.33
CA ALA A 27 -22.67 5.31 7.96
C ALA A 27 -21.54 6.06 7.26
N ALA A 28 -20.59 5.32 6.71
CA ALA A 28 -19.49 5.93 5.94
C ALA A 28 -20.03 6.71 4.74
N THR A 29 -19.42 7.85 4.47
CA THR A 29 -19.80 8.73 3.37
C THR A 29 -18.64 8.94 2.41
N VAL A 30 -18.96 9.24 1.15
CA VAL A 30 -18.00 9.57 0.11
C VAL A 30 -17.98 11.08 -0.11
N ASP A 31 -16.78 11.65 -0.09
CA ASP A 31 -16.57 13.06 -0.30
C ASP A 31 -15.64 13.29 -1.49
N THR A 32 -16.04 14.14 -2.45
CA THR A 32 -15.21 14.45 -3.61
C THR A 32 -14.08 15.39 -3.20
N VAL A 33 -12.84 14.95 -3.35
CA VAL A 33 -11.66 15.77 -3.07
C VAL A 33 -11.39 16.72 -4.23
N THR A 34 -11.38 16.20 -5.45
CA THR A 34 -11.06 16.94 -6.67
C THR A 34 -11.31 16.10 -7.91
N ASN A 35 -10.99 16.65 -9.07
CA ASN A 35 -10.75 15.88 -10.30
C ASN A 35 -9.25 15.68 -10.48
N GLY A 36 -8.84 14.43 -10.66
CA GLY A 36 -7.45 14.03 -10.73
C GLY A 36 -7.36 12.52 -10.71
N TYR A 37 -6.19 11.97 -10.47
CA TYR A 37 -6.10 10.56 -10.14
C TYR A 37 -5.01 10.29 -9.10
N VAL A 38 -5.29 9.32 -8.27
CA VAL A 38 -4.34 8.68 -7.41
C VAL A 38 -4.01 7.36 -8.11
N TYR A 39 -2.77 7.17 -8.48
CA TYR A 39 -2.33 5.92 -9.07
C TYR A 39 -1.51 5.16 -8.04
N GLY A 40 -1.93 3.98 -7.70
CA GLY A 40 -1.30 3.11 -6.71
C GLY A 40 -0.87 1.76 -7.27
N CYS A 41 -0.49 1.69 -8.55
CA CYS A 41 0.14 0.48 -9.09
C CYS A 41 1.47 0.28 -8.39
N LEU A 42 1.60 -0.75 -7.60
CA LEU A 42 2.79 -1.05 -6.82
C LEU A 42 3.09 -0.04 -5.69
N ARG A 43 2.05 0.49 -5.07
CA ARG A 43 2.15 1.37 -3.92
C ARG A 43 1.14 0.94 -2.85
N THR A 44 1.52 1.00 -1.59
CA THR A 44 0.69 0.63 -0.45
C THR A 44 0.25 1.78 0.43
N ASN A 45 0.80 2.96 0.21
CA ASN A 45 0.45 4.16 0.96
C ASN A 45 0.94 5.39 0.21
N GLY A 46 0.62 6.57 0.73
CA GLY A 46 1.12 7.84 0.20
C GLY A 46 0.13 8.60 -0.68
N ALA A 47 -1.12 8.15 -0.83
CA ALA A 47 -2.18 8.99 -1.38
C ALA A 47 -2.69 9.98 -0.35
N GLY A 48 -2.75 9.60 0.93
CA GLY A 48 -3.23 10.42 2.01
C GLY A 48 -2.51 10.21 3.34
N LEU A 49 -2.42 11.27 4.14
CA LEU A 49 -1.80 11.28 5.46
C LEU A 49 -2.60 12.20 6.40
N TYR A 50 -2.92 11.71 7.61
CA TYR A 50 -3.46 12.54 8.67
C TYR A 50 -2.34 13.08 9.57
N ASP A 51 -2.35 14.38 9.78
CA ASP A 51 -1.46 15.09 10.69
C ASP A 51 -2.23 15.55 11.92
N ALA A 52 -1.96 14.92 13.05
CA ALA A 52 -2.64 15.21 14.30
C ALA A 52 -2.33 16.62 14.84
N THR A 53 -1.12 17.15 14.58
CA THR A 53 -0.73 18.49 15.01
C THR A 53 -1.52 19.56 14.29
N ALA A 54 -1.71 19.42 12.99
CA ALA A 54 -2.53 20.32 12.19
C ALA A 54 -4.03 20.02 12.30
N ASN A 55 -4.43 18.85 12.80
CA ASN A 55 -5.77 18.29 12.71
C ASN A 55 -6.30 18.28 11.27
N LYS A 56 -5.44 17.83 10.33
CA LYS A 56 -5.76 17.82 8.89
C LYS A 56 -5.40 16.51 8.24
N THR A 57 -6.20 16.10 7.26
CA THR A 57 -5.83 15.05 6.32
C THR A 57 -5.35 15.68 5.03
N PHE A 58 -4.14 15.34 4.62
CA PHE A 58 -3.56 15.76 3.34
C PHE A 58 -3.76 14.66 2.31
N ALA A 59 -4.12 15.04 1.08
CA ALA A 59 -4.27 14.13 -0.05
C ALA A 59 -3.48 14.66 -1.25
N THR A 60 -2.59 13.82 -1.80
CA THR A 60 -1.82 14.14 -3.00
C THR A 60 -2.38 13.40 -4.21
N TYR A 61 -2.27 14.00 -5.37
CA TYR A 61 -2.80 13.45 -6.61
C TYR A 61 -2.09 14.03 -7.83
N THR A 62 -2.23 13.33 -8.94
CA THR A 62 -1.78 13.77 -10.26
C THR A 62 -2.94 14.49 -10.97
N GLY A 63 -2.68 15.68 -11.46
CA GLY A 63 -3.62 16.47 -12.26
C GLY A 63 -3.28 16.45 -13.74
N THR A 64 -3.80 17.44 -14.48
CA THR A 64 -3.53 17.59 -15.91
C THR A 64 -2.03 17.73 -16.18
N LYS A 65 -1.57 17.15 -17.31
CA LYS A 65 -0.16 17.15 -17.74
C LYS A 65 0.79 16.52 -16.71
N HIS A 66 0.25 15.62 -15.89
CA HIS A 66 0.98 14.94 -14.82
C HIS A 66 1.51 15.86 -13.71
N ASP A 67 1.07 17.11 -13.65
CA ASP A 67 1.42 18.01 -12.56
C ASP A 67 0.95 17.45 -11.22
N ILE A 68 1.76 17.64 -10.18
CA ILE A 68 1.48 17.13 -8.84
C ILE A 68 0.79 18.19 -8.01
N TYR A 69 -0.28 17.78 -7.34
CA TYR A 69 -1.06 18.64 -6.46
C TYR A 69 -1.27 17.98 -5.09
N ILE A 70 -1.59 18.82 -4.11
CA ILE A 70 -1.98 18.41 -2.77
C ILE A 70 -3.14 19.28 -2.27
N LYS A 71 -4.03 18.68 -1.48
CA LYS A 71 -5.11 19.38 -0.75
C LYS A 71 -5.08 18.98 0.72
N ALA A 72 -5.63 19.82 1.56
CA ALA A 72 -5.82 19.59 2.98
C ALA A 72 -7.31 19.59 3.31
N TYR A 73 -7.76 18.54 4.01
CA TYR A 73 -9.06 18.50 4.68
C TYR A 73 -8.88 18.97 6.11
N ASP A 74 -9.58 20.02 6.48
CA ASP A 74 -9.56 20.55 7.84
C ASP A 74 -10.67 19.88 8.65
N HIS A 75 -10.31 19.09 9.66
CA HIS A 75 -11.27 18.34 10.46
C HIS A 75 -12.11 19.22 11.39
N ALA A 76 -11.67 20.45 11.70
CA ALA A 76 -12.45 21.38 12.50
C ALA A 76 -13.59 22.02 11.70
N THR A 77 -13.38 22.28 10.42
CA THR A 77 -14.37 22.91 9.54
C THR A 77 -15.09 21.94 8.62
N GLY A 78 -14.53 20.74 8.42
CA GLY A 78 -15.08 19.74 7.50
C GLY A 78 -14.89 20.09 6.01
N ILE A 79 -13.91 20.93 5.66
CA ILE A 79 -13.76 21.49 4.30
C ILE A 79 -12.38 21.15 3.72
N TRP A 80 -12.36 20.78 2.42
CA TRP A 80 -11.14 20.68 1.64
C TRP A 80 -10.63 22.06 1.21
N SER A 81 -9.34 22.31 1.36
CA SER A 81 -8.68 23.52 0.87
C SER A 81 -8.72 23.63 -0.65
N ALA A 82 -8.35 24.81 -1.18
CA ALA A 82 -7.90 24.90 -2.57
C ALA A 82 -6.69 23.97 -2.81
N ALA A 83 -6.53 23.53 -4.06
CA ALA A 83 -5.38 22.72 -4.45
C ALA A 83 -4.11 23.57 -4.47
N VAL A 84 -3.03 23.04 -3.92
CA VAL A 84 -1.68 23.61 -4.02
C VAL A 84 -0.87 22.75 -5.01
N LYS A 85 -0.24 23.40 -5.98
CA LYS A 85 0.65 22.73 -6.92
C LYS A 85 2.00 22.48 -6.25
N VAL A 86 2.37 21.20 -6.14
CA VAL A 86 3.65 20.76 -5.59
C VAL A 86 4.74 20.84 -6.67
N ALA A 87 4.42 20.37 -7.87
CA ALA A 87 5.37 20.35 -9.00
C ALA A 87 4.66 20.55 -10.33
N THR A 88 5.31 21.28 -11.22
CA THR A 88 4.93 21.39 -12.63
C THR A 88 5.80 20.46 -13.45
N LEU A 89 5.20 19.46 -14.08
CA LEU A 89 5.89 18.48 -14.91
C LEU A 89 5.67 18.78 -16.37
N ASN A 90 4.49 19.28 -16.71
CA ASN A 90 4.09 19.65 -18.06
C ASN A 90 4.33 18.55 -19.08
N LEU A 91 4.15 17.30 -18.68
CA LEU A 91 4.32 16.14 -19.55
C LEU A 91 3.15 16.06 -20.53
N THR A 92 3.46 15.98 -21.80
CA THR A 92 2.50 15.83 -22.89
C THR A 92 2.91 14.68 -23.78
N GLY A 93 1.96 13.92 -24.29
CA GLY A 93 2.23 12.81 -25.22
C GLY A 93 2.88 11.58 -24.58
N THR A 94 2.98 11.51 -23.25
CA THR A 94 3.46 10.31 -22.59
C THR A 94 2.30 9.34 -22.38
N ASN A 95 2.53 8.08 -22.72
CA ASN A 95 1.56 7.00 -22.43
C ASN A 95 1.80 6.39 -21.05
N ASP A 96 2.66 6.99 -20.24
CA ASP A 96 3.13 6.43 -19.00
C ASP A 96 2.39 7.06 -17.82
N TYR A 97 1.85 6.23 -16.97
CA TYR A 97 1.06 6.55 -15.79
C TYR A 97 1.73 6.09 -14.48
N HIS A 98 3.00 5.70 -14.53
CA HIS A 98 3.76 5.22 -13.38
C HIS A 98 4.43 6.34 -12.58
N ASP A 99 4.01 7.58 -12.77
CA ASP A 99 4.61 8.80 -12.22
C ASP A 99 3.79 9.41 -11.07
N TYR A 100 3.16 8.56 -10.28
CA TYR A 100 2.34 8.99 -9.15
C TYR A 100 3.18 9.61 -8.02
N PRO A 101 2.62 10.61 -7.33
CA PRO A 101 3.22 11.16 -6.12
C PRO A 101 3.02 10.24 -4.92
N VAL A 102 4.02 10.17 -4.05
CA VAL A 102 3.96 9.46 -2.77
C VAL A 102 4.18 10.46 -1.64
N LEU A 103 3.14 10.69 -0.84
CA LEU A 103 3.15 11.63 0.26
C LEU A 103 3.68 10.96 1.53
N THR A 104 4.53 11.68 2.27
CA THR A 104 4.95 11.33 3.63
C THR A 104 5.21 12.58 4.45
N GLN A 105 5.50 12.42 5.75
CA GLN A 105 5.86 13.51 6.65
C GLN A 105 7.23 13.27 7.27
N LEU A 106 8.06 14.30 7.29
CA LEU A 106 9.35 14.29 7.96
C LEU A 106 9.19 14.46 9.47
N ALA A 107 10.23 14.12 10.24
CA ALA A 107 10.21 14.24 11.69
C ALA A 107 10.00 15.67 12.20
N ASP A 108 10.34 16.67 11.39
CA ASP A 108 10.11 18.10 11.72
C ASP A 108 8.71 18.58 11.34
N GLY A 109 7.83 17.69 10.92
CA GLY A 109 6.44 17.98 10.55
C GLY A 109 6.25 18.49 9.12
N ARG A 110 7.32 18.68 8.34
CA ARG A 110 7.17 19.09 6.94
C ARG A 110 6.67 17.94 6.08
N LEU A 111 5.70 18.26 5.23
CA LEU A 111 5.19 17.31 4.25
C LEU A 111 6.20 17.15 3.11
N THR A 112 6.31 15.95 2.61
CA THR A 112 7.24 15.62 1.53
C THR A 112 6.56 14.70 0.52
N VAL A 113 6.76 14.99 -0.76
CA VAL A 113 6.24 14.19 -1.86
C VAL A 113 7.41 13.63 -2.65
N PHE A 114 7.42 12.32 -2.84
CA PHE A 114 8.38 11.62 -3.69
C PHE A 114 7.75 11.30 -5.03
N ARG A 115 8.54 11.41 -6.09
CA ARG A 115 8.09 11.10 -7.44
C ARG A 115 9.24 10.73 -8.35
N ALA A 116 9.01 9.73 -9.21
CA ALA A 116 9.78 9.48 -10.41
C ALA A 116 8.81 9.30 -11.58
N HIS A 117 9.14 9.85 -12.75
CA HIS A 117 8.54 9.37 -13.98
C HIS A 117 9.15 8.01 -14.32
N HIS A 118 8.38 7.09 -14.85
CA HIS A 118 8.80 5.71 -15.10
C HIS A 118 10.17 5.62 -15.76
N SER A 119 11.09 4.90 -15.14
CA SER A 119 12.48 4.75 -15.61
C SER A 119 13.26 6.06 -15.75
N THR A 120 13.00 7.03 -14.88
CA THR A 120 13.71 8.31 -14.82
C THR A 120 14.25 8.59 -13.41
N THR A 121 14.87 9.74 -13.27
CA THR A 121 15.40 10.25 -12.01
C THR A 121 14.31 10.46 -10.96
N ALA A 122 14.61 10.09 -9.71
CA ALA A 122 13.75 10.34 -8.57
C ALA A 122 13.92 11.76 -8.00
N PHE A 123 12.81 12.36 -7.62
CA PHE A 123 12.74 13.68 -6.99
C PHE A 123 12.00 13.64 -5.67
N MET A 124 12.41 14.53 -4.77
CA MET A 124 11.79 14.82 -3.50
C MET A 124 11.35 16.29 -3.50
N TYR A 125 10.09 16.53 -3.17
CA TYR A 125 9.51 17.86 -3.02
C TYR A 125 9.15 18.05 -1.55
N THR A 126 9.61 19.14 -0.93
CA THR A 126 9.40 19.37 0.50
C THR A 126 8.68 20.70 0.72
N ALA A 127 7.63 20.65 1.54
CA ALA A 127 6.89 21.84 1.96
C ALA A 127 7.81 22.82 2.73
N PRO A 128 7.64 24.14 2.56
CA PRO A 128 8.49 25.10 3.24
C PRO A 128 8.23 25.18 4.75
N THR A 129 7.01 24.83 5.19
CA THR A 129 6.55 24.95 6.57
C THR A 129 6.02 23.63 7.08
N ALA A 130 6.34 23.28 8.32
CA ALA A 130 5.80 22.11 9.02
C ALA A 130 4.27 22.18 9.09
N HIS A 131 3.61 21.03 8.99
CA HIS A 131 2.17 20.87 9.14
C HIS A 131 1.32 21.69 8.17
N SER A 132 1.89 22.11 7.02
CA SER A 132 1.26 23.01 6.07
C SER A 132 1.61 22.63 4.62
N ILE A 133 0.65 22.91 3.73
CA ILE A 133 0.84 22.79 2.28
C ILE A 133 1.15 24.13 1.62
N THR A 134 1.09 25.22 2.36
CA THR A 134 1.18 26.59 1.85
C THR A 134 2.62 27.01 1.60
N GLY A 135 2.85 27.74 0.50
CA GLY A 135 4.14 28.30 0.13
C GLY A 135 4.81 27.53 -1.01
N THR A 136 6.03 27.93 -1.35
CA THR A 136 6.79 27.35 -2.47
C THR A 136 7.54 26.11 -2.02
N TRP A 137 7.23 24.96 -2.60
CA TRP A 137 7.87 23.70 -2.34
C TRP A 137 9.29 23.68 -2.92
N THR A 138 10.23 23.16 -2.15
CA THR A 138 11.61 22.94 -2.62
C THR A 138 11.70 21.62 -3.36
N THR A 139 12.55 21.58 -4.38
CA THR A 139 12.77 20.38 -5.21
C THR A 139 14.20 19.91 -5.03
N LYS A 140 14.37 18.59 -4.86
CA LYS A 140 15.68 17.94 -4.81
C LYS A 140 15.69 16.68 -5.66
N GLN A 141 16.67 16.56 -6.54
CA GLN A 141 16.99 15.29 -7.19
C GLN A 141 17.63 14.35 -6.17
N ILE A 142 17.14 13.11 -6.08
CA ILE A 142 17.61 12.13 -5.11
C ILE A 142 18.63 11.18 -5.73
N SER A 143 18.33 10.69 -6.92
CA SER A 143 19.14 9.69 -7.62
C SER A 143 19.15 9.97 -9.10
N SER A 144 20.24 9.58 -9.77
CA SER A 144 20.35 9.56 -11.24
C SER A 144 19.94 8.21 -11.83
N ASP A 145 19.59 7.22 -10.99
CA ASP A 145 19.12 5.92 -11.46
C ASP A 145 17.82 6.06 -12.27
N LYS A 146 17.59 5.09 -13.14
CA LYS A 146 16.31 4.93 -13.81
C LYS A 146 15.34 4.28 -12.85
N THR A 147 14.64 5.08 -12.05
CA THR A 147 13.78 4.64 -10.96
C THR A 147 12.33 4.53 -11.40
N ALA A 148 11.59 3.66 -10.73
CA ALA A 148 10.13 3.58 -10.76
C ALA A 148 9.63 3.08 -9.40
N TYR A 149 8.36 3.32 -9.08
CA TYR A 149 7.69 2.77 -7.90
C TYR A 149 8.42 3.12 -6.60
N LEU A 150 8.42 4.41 -6.27
CA LEU A 150 9.08 4.95 -5.08
C LEU A 150 8.27 4.65 -3.84
N GLU A 151 8.92 4.04 -2.84
CA GLU A 151 8.32 3.68 -1.55
C GLU A 151 9.16 4.24 -0.40
N PRO A 152 8.91 5.48 0.03
CA PRO A 152 9.61 6.09 1.14
C PRO A 152 9.08 5.59 2.48
N VAL A 153 10.02 5.34 3.41
CA VAL A 153 9.73 5.06 4.82
C VAL A 153 10.54 6.05 5.66
N VAL A 154 9.86 6.83 6.49
CA VAL A 154 10.49 7.82 7.38
C VAL A 154 10.53 7.28 8.81
N VAL A 155 11.72 7.20 9.39
CA VAL A 155 11.96 6.77 10.77
C VAL A 155 12.85 7.80 11.46
N GLY A 156 12.27 8.64 12.30
CA GLY A 156 12.97 9.79 12.84
C GLY A 156 13.50 10.68 11.70
N ASN A 157 14.80 11.00 11.73
CA ASN A 157 15.42 11.77 10.66
C ASN A 157 15.89 10.94 9.46
N THR A 158 15.76 9.62 9.53
CA THR A 158 16.20 8.75 8.45
C THR A 158 15.07 8.47 7.48
N ILE A 159 15.35 8.62 6.19
CA ILE A 159 14.47 8.22 5.10
C ILE A 159 15.08 7.00 4.43
N TYR A 160 14.33 5.91 4.39
CA TYR A 160 14.61 4.73 3.58
C TYR A 160 13.75 4.82 2.33
N LEU A 161 14.37 5.02 1.17
CA LEU A 161 13.66 5.07 -0.10
C LEU A 161 13.92 3.78 -0.89
N PHE A 162 12.92 2.94 -0.95
CA PHE A 162 12.92 1.76 -1.78
C PHE A 162 12.36 2.09 -3.17
N TYR A 163 12.86 1.42 -4.21
CA TYR A 163 12.40 1.63 -5.57
C TYR A 163 12.82 0.52 -6.52
N SER A 164 12.08 0.35 -7.61
CA SER A 164 12.46 -0.52 -8.71
C SER A 164 13.44 0.18 -9.66
N GLN A 165 14.41 -0.57 -10.17
CA GLN A 165 15.32 -0.14 -11.21
C GLN A 165 15.34 -1.13 -12.37
N ASN A 166 15.18 -0.63 -13.60
CA ASN A 166 15.46 -1.39 -14.80
C ASN A 166 16.98 -1.48 -15.01
N THR A 167 17.50 -2.69 -15.06
CA THR A 167 18.94 -2.96 -15.25
C THR A 167 19.31 -3.14 -16.73
N ASP A 168 18.35 -3.58 -17.55
CA ASP A 168 18.55 -3.82 -18.97
C ASP A 168 17.30 -3.37 -19.76
N ILE A 169 17.49 -2.51 -20.76
CA ILE A 169 16.40 -2.01 -21.59
C ILE A 169 16.02 -3.02 -22.69
N SER A 170 16.98 -3.83 -23.15
CA SER A 170 16.75 -4.81 -24.22
C SER A 170 16.04 -6.05 -23.73
N TYR A 171 16.26 -6.42 -22.48
CA TYR A 171 15.64 -7.56 -21.80
C TYR A 171 15.17 -7.06 -20.44
N PRO A 172 13.88 -6.75 -20.27
CA PRO A 172 13.37 -6.23 -19.03
C PRO A 172 13.80 -7.12 -17.86
N TYR A 173 14.60 -6.53 -17.01
CA TYR A 173 15.14 -7.14 -15.81
C TYR A 173 15.09 -6.08 -14.74
N ARG A 174 14.37 -6.34 -13.67
CA ARG A 174 14.16 -5.37 -12.60
C ARG A 174 14.75 -5.89 -11.31
N THR A 175 15.50 -5.02 -10.66
CA THR A 175 15.92 -5.20 -9.27
C THR A 175 15.15 -4.23 -8.38
N TYR A 176 15.17 -4.49 -7.08
CA TYR A 176 14.64 -3.59 -6.08
C TYR A 176 15.79 -3.02 -5.26
N ARG A 177 15.84 -1.71 -5.14
CA ARG A 177 16.95 -0.97 -4.56
C ARG A 177 16.53 -0.15 -3.36
N LEU A 178 17.54 0.20 -2.55
CA LEU A 178 17.43 1.07 -1.40
C LEU A 178 18.47 2.19 -1.49
N ILE A 179 18.05 3.41 -1.22
CA ILE A 179 18.89 4.57 -0.94
C ILE A 179 18.42 5.18 0.38
N THR A 180 19.32 5.65 1.23
CA THR A 180 18.96 6.21 2.53
C THR A 180 19.45 7.64 2.68
N SER A 181 18.67 8.42 3.41
CA SER A 181 19.07 9.74 3.88
C SER A 181 19.02 9.75 5.41
N PRO A 182 20.13 10.00 6.13
CA PRO A 182 20.15 10.04 7.59
C PRO A 182 19.70 11.39 8.18
N ASP A 183 19.42 12.38 7.34
CA ASP A 183 19.29 13.80 7.69
C ASP A 183 18.07 14.47 7.04
N SER A 184 16.96 13.75 6.96
CA SER A 184 15.68 14.23 6.42
C SER A 184 15.77 14.73 4.96
N GLY A 185 16.52 14.01 4.14
CA GLY A 185 16.66 14.28 2.70
C GLY A 185 17.75 15.27 2.32
N LYS A 186 18.58 15.74 3.28
CA LYS A 186 19.67 16.68 2.96
C LYS A 186 20.81 15.98 2.21
N THR A 187 21.19 14.77 2.64
CA THR A 187 22.17 13.93 1.95
C THR A 187 21.62 12.55 1.68
N TRP A 188 22.19 11.85 0.70
CA TRP A 188 21.75 10.52 0.29
C TRP A 188 22.96 9.60 0.10
N THR A 189 22.82 8.34 0.53
CA THR A 189 23.82 7.30 0.30
C THR A 189 23.86 6.89 -1.16
N ALA A 190 24.88 6.15 -1.56
CA ALA A 190 24.85 5.44 -2.83
C ALA A 190 23.74 4.37 -2.82
N PRO A 191 23.05 4.15 -3.95
CA PRO A 191 22.02 3.10 -4.06
C PRO A 191 22.63 1.71 -3.90
N ARG A 192 21.91 0.80 -3.19
CA ARG A 192 22.26 -0.61 -3.13
C ARG A 192 21.08 -1.49 -3.52
N THR A 193 21.35 -2.62 -4.15
CA THR A 193 20.33 -3.62 -4.47
C THR A 193 19.99 -4.41 -3.22
N VAL A 194 18.68 -4.54 -2.93
CA VAL A 194 18.16 -5.33 -1.80
C VAL A 194 17.41 -6.57 -2.26
N ILE A 195 16.87 -6.58 -3.49
CA ILE A 195 16.28 -7.76 -4.11
C ILE A 195 16.78 -7.87 -5.55
N ASP A 196 17.49 -8.94 -5.85
CA ASP A 196 17.99 -9.33 -7.16
C ASP A 196 17.66 -10.80 -7.38
N SER A 197 16.38 -11.11 -7.49
CA SER A 197 15.88 -12.48 -7.49
C SER A 197 15.72 -13.08 -8.87
N GLY A 198 16.06 -12.35 -9.90
CA GLY A 198 15.99 -12.80 -11.28
C GLY A 198 17.33 -12.70 -12.00
N LYS A 199 17.34 -13.24 -13.21
CA LYS A 199 18.42 -13.07 -14.17
C LYS A 199 17.80 -12.70 -15.50
N SER A 200 18.51 -11.91 -16.31
CA SER A 200 18.04 -11.50 -17.63
C SER A 200 17.67 -12.67 -18.56
N SER A 201 18.22 -13.86 -18.30
CA SER A 201 17.90 -15.11 -19.02
C SER A 201 16.62 -15.80 -18.52
N ASP A 202 16.13 -15.45 -17.35
CA ASP A 202 15.00 -16.15 -16.72
C ASP A 202 13.68 -15.68 -17.32
N LYS A 203 12.71 -16.60 -17.37
CA LYS A 203 11.36 -16.32 -17.87
C LYS A 203 10.62 -15.29 -17.00
N TYR A 204 10.92 -15.30 -15.70
CA TYR A 204 10.36 -14.40 -14.70
C TYR A 204 11.51 -13.77 -13.93
N SER A 205 11.92 -12.59 -14.34
CA SER A 205 13.11 -11.92 -13.82
C SER A 205 12.85 -10.48 -13.32
N GLU A 206 11.67 -9.95 -13.57
CA GLU A 206 11.33 -8.61 -13.12
C GLU A 206 10.80 -8.65 -11.69
N VAL A 207 11.49 -8.03 -10.74
CA VAL A 207 11.02 -7.81 -9.38
C VAL A 207 9.98 -6.70 -9.38
N TYR A 208 8.72 -7.06 -9.16
CA TYR A 208 7.66 -6.09 -8.90
C TYR A 208 7.37 -6.08 -7.40
N ALA A 209 7.87 -5.04 -6.72
CA ALA A 209 7.54 -4.81 -5.33
C ALA A 209 6.20 -4.07 -5.23
N PHE A 210 5.34 -4.53 -4.36
CA PHE A 210 3.98 -4.04 -4.24
C PHE A 210 3.73 -3.33 -2.91
N GLY A 211 4.30 -3.81 -1.83
CA GLY A 211 4.02 -3.31 -0.51
C GLY A 211 5.28 -3.04 0.28
N VAL A 212 5.35 -1.84 0.86
CA VAL A 212 6.38 -1.45 1.81
C VAL A 212 5.71 -0.90 3.05
N THR A 213 5.82 -1.59 4.18
CA THR A 213 5.26 -1.16 5.45
C THR A 213 6.31 -1.17 6.54
N TYR A 214 6.21 -0.26 7.49
CA TYR A 214 7.16 -0.14 8.60
C TYR A 214 6.48 -0.40 9.94
N ARG A 215 7.16 -1.20 10.77
CA ARG A 215 6.82 -1.31 12.19
C ARG A 215 8.00 -1.84 13.01
N ASP A 216 8.26 -1.22 14.14
CA ASP A 216 9.21 -1.67 15.18
C ASP A 216 10.60 -2.01 14.61
N GLY A 217 11.20 -1.10 13.86
CA GLY A 217 12.53 -1.27 13.27
C GLY A 217 12.59 -2.17 12.04
N ARG A 218 11.45 -2.64 11.51
CA ARG A 218 11.36 -3.56 10.37
C ARG A 218 10.57 -2.95 9.24
N VAL A 219 11.15 -2.93 8.06
CA VAL A 219 10.47 -2.55 6.82
C VAL A 219 10.10 -3.83 6.08
N TYR A 220 8.82 -4.17 6.05
CA TYR A 220 8.30 -5.34 5.34
C TYR A 220 8.17 -5.01 3.87
N LEU A 221 8.69 -5.89 3.04
CA LEU A 221 8.65 -5.81 1.58
C LEU A 221 7.88 -7.00 1.04
N THR A 222 6.96 -6.72 0.11
CA THR A 222 6.25 -7.76 -0.64
C THR A 222 6.53 -7.60 -2.12
N TRP A 223 6.71 -8.69 -2.84
CA TRP A 223 6.94 -8.66 -4.28
C TRP A 223 6.47 -9.94 -4.95
N SER A 224 6.38 -9.88 -6.26
CA SER A 224 6.30 -11.05 -7.14
C SER A 224 7.30 -10.92 -8.29
N LEU A 225 7.56 -12.01 -8.99
CA LEU A 225 8.35 -11.99 -10.22
C LEU A 225 7.42 -11.93 -11.41
N HIS A 226 7.59 -10.91 -12.22
CA HIS A 226 6.85 -10.74 -13.47
C HIS A 226 7.77 -11.04 -14.65
N GLY A 227 7.26 -11.01 -15.84
CA GLY A 227 7.93 -11.03 -17.12
C GLY A 227 9.42 -11.25 -17.16
N GLY A 228 10.01 -10.87 -18.25
CA GLY A 228 11.44 -11.03 -18.51
C GLY A 228 11.71 -11.03 -20.01
N PRO A 229 12.79 -11.65 -20.50
CA PRO A 229 13.21 -11.60 -21.91
C PRO A 229 12.15 -12.07 -22.92
N LYS A 230 11.15 -12.81 -22.47
CA LYS A 230 10.10 -13.36 -23.35
C LYS A 230 8.72 -12.69 -23.19
N GLY A 231 8.64 -11.58 -22.49
CA GLY A 231 7.40 -10.84 -22.31
C GLY A 231 7.42 -9.96 -21.07
N HIS A 232 7.61 -8.68 -21.25
CA HIS A 232 7.45 -7.68 -20.22
C HIS A 232 6.03 -7.74 -19.65
N ASN A 233 5.87 -7.69 -18.33
CA ASN A 233 4.59 -7.81 -17.62
C ASN A 233 3.82 -9.12 -17.91
N GLY A 234 4.52 -10.21 -18.15
CA GLY A 234 3.95 -11.50 -18.51
C GLY A 234 3.23 -12.26 -17.38
N GLY A 235 2.64 -11.58 -16.40
CA GLY A 235 1.96 -12.16 -15.25
C GLY A 235 2.89 -12.37 -14.05
N GLY A 236 2.36 -12.28 -12.84
CA GLY A 236 3.11 -12.46 -11.60
C GLY A 236 3.34 -13.94 -11.27
N LYS A 237 4.51 -14.26 -10.75
CA LYS A 237 4.87 -15.59 -10.23
C LYS A 237 5.16 -15.50 -8.76
N ASN A 238 4.41 -16.23 -7.96
CA ASN A 238 4.52 -16.34 -6.52
C ASN A 238 4.31 -14.96 -5.81
N ILE A 239 4.14 -15.02 -4.52
CA ILE A 239 4.23 -13.87 -3.64
C ILE A 239 5.31 -14.15 -2.60
N TYR A 240 6.20 -13.20 -2.46
CA TYR A 240 7.32 -13.23 -1.56
C TYR A 240 7.18 -12.15 -0.50
N VAL A 241 7.64 -12.45 0.72
CA VAL A 241 7.66 -11.51 1.84
C VAL A 241 8.98 -11.64 2.60
N ALA A 242 9.63 -10.51 2.82
CA ALA A 242 10.79 -10.39 3.70
C ALA A 242 10.74 -9.06 4.44
N TYR A 243 11.62 -8.84 5.40
CA TYR A 243 11.80 -7.51 5.94
C TYR A 243 13.26 -7.07 5.92
N TYR A 244 13.44 -5.77 5.78
CA TYR A 244 14.68 -5.07 6.00
C TYR A 244 14.74 -4.65 7.45
N ASP A 245 15.80 -5.06 8.17
CA ASP A 245 16.05 -4.67 9.57
C ASP A 245 16.80 -3.34 9.58
N THR A 246 16.19 -2.30 10.15
CA THR A 246 16.79 -0.97 10.17
C THR A 246 17.95 -0.85 11.17
N ALA A 247 18.09 -1.80 12.09
CA ALA A 247 19.14 -1.77 13.11
C ALA A 247 20.50 -2.19 12.56
N ASP A 248 20.53 -3.19 11.65
CA ASP A 248 21.78 -3.73 11.11
C ASP A 248 21.88 -3.66 9.58
N GLY A 249 20.81 -3.24 8.91
CA GLY A 249 20.77 -3.10 7.46
C GLY A 249 20.70 -4.40 6.68
N THR A 250 20.27 -5.50 7.32
CA THR A 250 20.15 -6.81 6.67
C THR A 250 18.72 -7.11 6.23
N MET A 251 18.61 -7.95 5.21
CA MET A 251 17.35 -8.58 4.82
C MET A 251 17.12 -9.83 5.66
N ARG A 252 15.87 -10.07 6.04
CA ARG A 252 15.51 -11.23 6.88
C ARG A 252 14.22 -11.86 6.40
N THR A 253 14.06 -13.17 6.61
CA THR A 253 12.77 -13.85 6.51
C THR A 253 11.81 -13.30 7.55
N VAL A 254 10.49 -13.46 7.36
CA VAL A 254 9.47 -13.07 8.35
C VAL A 254 9.74 -13.71 9.73
N GLY A 255 10.32 -14.92 9.75
CA GLY A 255 10.73 -15.62 10.97
C GLY A 255 12.02 -15.10 11.62
N GLY A 256 12.71 -14.14 11.00
CA GLY A 256 13.91 -13.48 11.57
C GLY A 256 15.26 -14.06 11.11
N THR A 257 15.28 -15.09 10.27
CA THR A 257 16.53 -15.63 9.70
C THR A 257 17.18 -14.60 8.79
N SER A 258 18.47 -14.29 9.02
CA SER A 258 19.23 -13.36 8.19
C SER A 258 19.47 -13.92 6.79
N LEU A 259 19.27 -13.08 5.79
CA LEU A 259 19.52 -13.33 4.36
C LEU A 259 20.70 -12.47 3.84
N GLY A 260 21.44 -11.83 4.75
CA GLY A 260 22.52 -10.90 4.40
C GLY A 260 22.02 -9.52 3.97
N THR A 261 22.76 -8.86 3.12
CA THR A 261 22.44 -7.46 2.70
C THR A 261 21.45 -7.37 1.55
N GLY A 262 21.09 -8.50 0.93
CA GLY A 262 20.15 -8.58 -0.19
C GLY A 262 19.64 -10.01 -0.38
N ILE A 263 18.59 -10.14 -1.17
CA ILE A 263 17.94 -11.40 -1.53
C ILE A 263 18.23 -11.67 -3.00
N THR A 264 18.76 -12.85 -3.29
CA THR A 264 19.00 -13.34 -4.65
C THR A 264 18.03 -14.46 -5.00
N SER A 265 18.17 -15.05 -6.18
CA SER A 265 17.35 -16.20 -6.58
C SER A 265 17.57 -17.44 -5.68
N GLY A 266 18.71 -17.52 -4.96
CA GLY A 266 19.01 -18.62 -4.03
C GLY A 266 18.16 -18.60 -2.76
N GLU A 267 17.73 -17.44 -2.31
CA GLU A 267 16.97 -17.28 -1.06
C GLU A 267 15.44 -17.29 -1.29
N LEU A 268 14.95 -17.26 -2.54
CA LEU A 268 13.52 -17.15 -2.85
C LEU A 268 12.66 -18.21 -2.15
N GLY A 269 13.13 -19.42 -2.04
CA GLY A 269 12.40 -20.50 -1.34
C GLY A 269 12.14 -20.20 0.14
N GLN A 270 13.00 -19.42 0.80
CA GLN A 270 12.87 -19.06 2.21
C GLN A 270 11.85 -17.95 2.46
N VAL A 271 11.50 -17.17 1.43
CA VAL A 271 10.63 -16.00 1.50
C VAL A 271 9.33 -16.15 0.70
N THR A 272 9.12 -17.29 0.06
CA THR A 272 7.88 -17.60 -0.67
C THR A 272 6.73 -17.85 0.30
N VAL A 273 5.64 -17.08 0.15
CA VAL A 273 4.40 -17.24 0.92
C VAL A 273 3.32 -17.90 0.09
N VAL A 274 3.15 -17.48 -1.15
CA VAL A 274 2.16 -18.03 -2.07
C VAL A 274 2.88 -18.55 -3.29
N THR A 275 2.69 -19.85 -3.57
CA THR A 275 3.18 -20.47 -4.80
C THR A 275 2.05 -20.50 -5.82
N THR A 276 2.31 -19.94 -7.00
CA THR A 276 1.38 -19.98 -8.12
C THR A 276 1.76 -21.06 -9.12
N SER A 277 0.76 -21.73 -9.70
CA SER A 277 0.98 -22.70 -10.77
C SER A 277 1.47 -22.00 -12.05
N PRO A 278 2.40 -22.58 -12.82
CA PRO A 278 2.79 -22.05 -14.13
C PRO A 278 1.63 -21.91 -15.12
N THR A 279 0.55 -22.68 -14.96
CA THR A 279 -0.67 -22.61 -15.78
C THR A 279 -1.51 -21.39 -15.45
N ASP A 280 -1.33 -20.82 -14.26
CA ASP A 280 -2.02 -19.60 -13.83
C ASP A 280 -1.38 -18.34 -14.43
N LEU A 281 -0.25 -18.48 -15.11
CA LEU A 281 0.59 -17.39 -15.62
C LEU A 281 0.50 -17.25 -17.15
N ALA A 282 -0.63 -17.58 -17.76
CA ALA A 282 -0.80 -17.34 -19.19
C ALA A 282 -0.67 -15.85 -19.51
N PRO A 283 0.04 -15.47 -20.58
CA PRO A 283 0.19 -14.07 -20.98
C PRO A 283 -1.17 -13.36 -21.05
N GLY A 284 -1.28 -12.21 -20.39
CA GLY A 284 -2.53 -11.44 -20.32
C GLY A 284 -3.57 -11.95 -19.32
N LYS A 285 -3.24 -12.95 -18.49
CA LYS A 285 -4.05 -13.34 -17.33
C LYS A 285 -3.35 -12.87 -16.07
N ALA A 286 -3.92 -11.88 -15.47
CA ALA A 286 -3.47 -11.29 -14.22
C ALA A 286 -3.45 -12.30 -13.09
N LEU A 287 -2.35 -12.38 -12.40
CA LEU A 287 -2.20 -13.07 -11.14
C LEU A 287 -1.06 -12.49 -10.36
N PRO A 288 -1.19 -12.58 -9.15
CA PRO A 288 -1.90 -11.77 -8.19
C PRO A 288 -1.55 -10.30 -8.43
N GLU A 289 -2.22 -9.67 -9.37
CA GLU A 289 -1.95 -8.28 -9.79
C GLU A 289 -2.36 -7.26 -8.74
N GLU A 290 -2.93 -7.71 -7.63
CA GLU A 290 -3.46 -6.80 -6.66
C GLU A 290 -2.53 -6.73 -5.48
N ASN A 291 -1.52 -5.94 -5.67
CA ASN A 291 -0.59 -5.33 -4.73
C ASN A 291 -0.55 -6.02 -3.36
N PRO A 292 0.06 -7.21 -3.23
CA PRO A 292 0.14 -7.86 -1.93
C PRO A 292 0.88 -6.97 -0.93
N VAL A 293 0.30 -6.82 0.25
CA VAL A 293 0.84 -5.99 1.33
C VAL A 293 0.97 -6.79 2.59
N ALA A 294 2.12 -6.74 3.24
CA ALA A 294 2.34 -7.34 4.55
C ALA A 294 2.38 -6.28 5.64
N VAL A 295 1.64 -6.52 6.72
CA VAL A 295 1.65 -5.68 7.91
C VAL A 295 1.98 -6.51 9.16
N ARG A 296 2.71 -5.93 10.10
CA ARG A 296 3.00 -6.56 11.38
C ARG A 296 2.00 -6.13 12.44
N LEU A 297 1.44 -7.08 13.17
CA LEU A 297 0.50 -6.85 14.28
C LEU A 297 1.22 -6.60 15.61
N VAL A 298 0.46 -6.17 16.60
CA VAL A 298 0.96 -5.92 17.97
C VAL A 298 1.48 -7.20 18.65
N ASP A 299 0.91 -8.37 18.33
CA ASP A 299 1.35 -9.67 18.83
C ASP A 299 2.62 -10.21 18.15
N GLY A 300 3.17 -9.43 17.22
CA GLY A 300 4.36 -9.79 16.43
C GLY A 300 4.08 -10.66 15.22
N SER A 301 2.86 -11.16 15.02
CA SER A 301 2.50 -11.87 13.79
C SER A 301 2.52 -10.93 12.58
N VAL A 302 2.68 -11.50 11.40
CA VAL A 302 2.65 -10.77 10.13
C VAL A 302 1.46 -11.23 9.32
N VAL A 303 0.68 -10.30 8.81
CA VAL A 303 -0.47 -10.59 7.95
C VAL A 303 -0.20 -10.03 6.56
N LEU A 304 -0.30 -10.89 5.56
CA LEU A 304 -0.23 -10.56 4.14
C LEU A 304 -1.64 -10.52 3.57
N GLY A 305 -2.05 -9.38 3.02
CA GLY A 305 -3.27 -9.23 2.24
C GLY A 305 -2.96 -9.31 0.74
N TYR A 306 -3.80 -9.99 -0.04
CA TYR A 306 -3.62 -10.11 -1.48
C TYR A 306 -4.90 -10.55 -2.20
N GLY A 307 -4.95 -10.28 -3.52
CA GLY A 307 -5.93 -10.87 -4.42
C GLY A 307 -5.46 -12.22 -4.95
N LEU A 308 -6.34 -13.19 -5.08
CA LEU A 308 -6.03 -14.50 -5.66
C LEU A 308 -7.09 -14.91 -6.66
N GLY A 309 -6.68 -15.22 -7.88
CA GLY A 309 -7.60 -15.70 -8.90
C GLY A 309 -7.27 -15.21 -10.31
N THR A 310 -8.25 -15.12 -11.16
CA THR A 310 -8.13 -14.61 -12.54
C THR A 310 -8.81 -13.24 -12.63
N SER A 311 -8.54 -12.46 -13.67
CA SER A 311 -9.18 -11.15 -13.92
C SER A 311 -10.73 -11.15 -13.89
N LYS A 312 -11.35 -12.32 -13.85
CA LYS A 312 -12.82 -12.48 -13.82
C LYS A 312 -13.35 -13.14 -12.54
N SER A 313 -12.47 -13.65 -11.69
CA SER A 313 -12.86 -14.34 -10.45
C SER A 313 -11.70 -14.26 -9.46
N THR A 314 -11.63 -13.15 -8.75
CA THR A 314 -10.65 -12.90 -7.71
C THR A 314 -11.27 -13.05 -6.33
N LYS A 315 -10.46 -13.49 -5.39
CA LYS A 315 -10.78 -13.56 -3.96
C LYS A 315 -9.85 -12.63 -3.20
N VAL A 316 -10.33 -12.03 -2.15
CA VAL A 316 -9.49 -11.37 -1.15
C VAL A 316 -9.07 -12.39 -0.10
N VAL A 317 -7.78 -12.56 0.05
CA VAL A 317 -7.19 -13.56 0.95
C VAL A 317 -6.23 -12.88 1.91
N LEU A 318 -6.21 -13.36 3.14
CA LEU A 318 -5.17 -13.06 4.12
C LEU A 318 -4.33 -14.30 4.37
N ALA A 319 -3.00 -14.15 4.42
CA ALA A 319 -2.10 -15.14 4.99
C ALA A 319 -1.47 -14.58 6.26
N ARG A 320 -1.49 -15.33 7.36
CA ARG A 320 -0.90 -14.94 8.65
C ARG A 320 0.30 -15.83 8.97
N PHE A 321 1.41 -15.21 9.29
CA PHE A 321 2.58 -15.86 9.87
C PHE A 321 2.53 -15.73 11.39
N ALA A 322 2.40 -16.86 12.09
CA ALA A 322 2.43 -16.95 13.53
C ALA A 322 2.98 -18.29 13.96
N GLY A 323 3.74 -18.36 15.05
CA GLY A 323 4.30 -19.62 15.53
C GLY A 323 5.23 -20.32 14.54
N GLY A 324 5.86 -19.58 13.62
CA GLY A 324 6.80 -20.13 12.62
C GLY A 324 6.14 -20.68 11.34
N ALA A 325 4.82 -20.53 11.17
CA ALA A 325 4.10 -21.06 10.02
C ALA A 325 3.12 -20.06 9.42
N TRP A 326 2.83 -20.20 8.13
CA TRP A 326 1.79 -19.48 7.42
C TRP A 326 0.46 -20.24 7.45
N SER A 327 -0.63 -19.52 7.67
CA SER A 327 -2.00 -19.99 7.50
C SER A 327 -2.79 -18.98 6.67
N SER A 328 -3.82 -19.40 5.93
CA SER A 328 -4.59 -18.50 5.08
C SER A 328 -6.09 -18.52 5.41
N THR A 329 -6.74 -17.37 5.19
CA THR A 329 -8.18 -17.17 5.36
C THR A 329 -8.72 -16.36 4.18
N THR A 330 -9.81 -16.83 3.56
CA THR A 330 -10.52 -16.06 2.54
C THR A 330 -11.46 -15.06 3.20
N ILE A 331 -11.31 -13.78 2.88
CA ILE A 331 -12.15 -12.69 3.41
C ILE A 331 -13.37 -12.45 2.52
N ASP A 332 -13.17 -12.55 1.22
CA ASP A 332 -14.25 -12.41 0.24
C ASP A 332 -13.98 -13.29 -0.98
N SER A 333 -15.00 -14.04 -1.41
CA SER A 333 -14.94 -14.94 -2.57
C SER A 333 -15.82 -14.48 -3.73
N SER A 334 -16.42 -13.31 -3.65
CA SER A 334 -17.44 -12.80 -4.58
C SER A 334 -16.85 -11.92 -5.69
N THR A 335 -15.79 -12.35 -6.35
CA THR A 335 -15.08 -11.53 -7.36
C THR A 335 -14.74 -10.16 -6.78
N ALA A 336 -13.75 -10.13 -5.90
CA ALA A 336 -13.33 -8.94 -5.17
C ALA A 336 -11.88 -8.58 -5.53
N LEU A 337 -11.62 -7.29 -5.69
CA LEU A 337 -10.34 -6.73 -6.10
C LEU A 337 -9.66 -6.11 -4.89
N PHE A 338 -8.65 -6.79 -4.34
CA PHE A 338 -7.86 -6.29 -3.21
C PHE A 338 -7.21 -4.95 -3.57
N LYS A 339 -7.16 -4.01 -2.63
CA LYS A 339 -6.51 -2.71 -2.81
C LYS A 339 -5.43 -2.44 -1.77
N ASP A 340 -5.77 -2.56 -0.49
CA ASP A 340 -4.82 -2.24 0.57
C ASP A 340 -5.21 -2.93 1.89
N ILE A 341 -4.25 -2.98 2.83
CA ILE A 341 -4.42 -3.51 4.18
C ILE A 341 -3.60 -2.68 5.17
N VAL A 342 -4.13 -2.50 6.36
CA VAL A 342 -3.43 -1.80 7.44
C VAL A 342 -3.68 -2.49 8.77
N ALA A 343 -2.68 -2.45 9.65
CA ALA A 343 -2.85 -2.91 11.02
C ALA A 343 -3.84 -2.01 11.77
N SER A 344 -4.78 -2.60 12.50
CA SER A 344 -5.84 -1.89 13.24
C SER A 344 -6.09 -2.60 14.56
N GLY A 345 -5.56 -2.05 15.66
CA GLY A 345 -5.61 -2.69 16.97
C GLY A 345 -4.91 -4.05 16.96
N ASP A 346 -5.63 -5.09 17.35
CA ASP A 346 -5.18 -6.48 17.39
C ASP A 346 -5.41 -7.26 16.08
N GLY A 347 -5.92 -6.59 15.05
CA GLY A 347 -6.22 -7.19 13.75
C GLY A 347 -5.77 -6.32 12.57
N VAL A 348 -6.39 -6.56 11.44
CA VAL A 348 -6.18 -5.80 10.21
C VAL A 348 -7.50 -5.26 9.67
N GLU A 349 -7.42 -4.14 9.00
CA GLU A 349 -8.47 -3.61 8.16
C GLU A 349 -8.05 -3.70 6.71
N ILE A 350 -8.96 -4.17 5.86
CA ILE A 350 -8.73 -4.45 4.45
C ILE A 350 -9.68 -3.58 3.64
N VAL A 351 -9.19 -2.96 2.58
CA VAL A 351 -10.01 -2.30 1.59
C VAL A 351 -9.91 -3.01 0.24
N TYR A 352 -11.05 -3.20 -0.43
CA TYR A 352 -11.16 -3.86 -1.72
C TYR A 352 -12.36 -3.34 -2.50
N ALA A 353 -12.33 -3.49 -3.82
CA ALA A 353 -13.44 -3.14 -4.68
C ALA A 353 -14.23 -4.39 -5.11
N THR A 354 -15.50 -4.22 -5.48
CA THR A 354 -16.25 -5.26 -6.20
C THR A 354 -15.64 -5.48 -7.58
N GLY A 355 -15.83 -6.67 -8.17
CA GLY A 355 -15.28 -7.01 -9.49
C GLY A 355 -15.78 -6.10 -10.62
N ASP A 356 -16.97 -5.52 -10.47
CA ASP A 356 -17.51 -4.50 -11.38
C ASP A 356 -17.00 -3.08 -11.05
N GLN A 357 -16.21 -2.93 -10.00
CA GLN A 357 -15.59 -1.69 -9.54
C GLN A 357 -16.58 -0.56 -9.19
N LYS A 358 -17.84 -0.89 -8.89
CA LYS A 358 -18.87 0.10 -8.53
C LYS A 358 -18.96 0.38 -7.03
N ARG A 359 -18.38 -0.47 -6.22
CA ARG A 359 -18.40 -0.34 -4.76
C ARG A 359 -17.01 -0.52 -4.18
N LEU A 360 -16.74 0.23 -3.14
CA LEU A 360 -15.58 0.10 -2.29
C LEU A 360 -16.02 -0.41 -0.93
N LEU A 361 -15.40 -1.48 -0.49
CA LEU A 361 -15.72 -2.15 0.76
C LEU A 361 -14.50 -2.15 1.68
N SER A 362 -14.74 -2.05 2.98
CA SER A 362 -13.73 -2.36 3.99
C SER A 362 -14.27 -3.35 5.00
N LYS A 363 -13.42 -4.30 5.37
CA LYS A 363 -13.65 -5.27 6.44
C LYS A 363 -12.49 -5.27 7.43
N ARG A 364 -12.79 -5.53 8.69
CA ARG A 364 -11.80 -5.84 9.70
C ARG A 364 -11.77 -7.34 9.92
N TRP A 365 -10.59 -7.90 10.01
CA TRP A 365 -10.35 -9.27 10.44
C TRP A 365 -9.54 -9.28 11.75
N THR A 366 -9.96 -10.11 12.72
CA THR A 366 -9.31 -10.29 14.02
C THR A 366 -8.73 -11.69 14.10
N PRO A 367 -7.42 -11.86 14.31
CA PRO A 367 -6.80 -13.19 14.29
C PRO A 367 -7.13 -14.07 15.50
N ALA A 368 -7.58 -13.50 16.62
CA ALA A 368 -7.86 -14.23 17.85
C ALA A 368 -9.06 -15.18 17.71
N ASP A 369 -10.08 -14.78 16.99
CA ASP A 369 -11.35 -15.50 16.81
C ASP A 369 -11.69 -15.74 15.32
N GLY A 370 -10.89 -15.21 14.40
CA GLY A 370 -11.15 -15.25 12.97
C GLY A 370 -12.33 -14.38 12.52
N ALA A 371 -12.85 -13.52 13.39
CA ALA A 371 -14.02 -12.71 13.09
C ALA A 371 -13.75 -11.72 11.95
N VAL A 372 -14.71 -11.61 11.04
CA VAL A 372 -14.73 -10.65 9.94
C VAL A 372 -15.91 -9.72 10.11
N THR A 373 -15.66 -8.44 10.31
CA THR A 373 -16.69 -7.41 10.49
C THR A 373 -16.63 -6.37 9.39
N SER A 374 -17.79 -5.95 8.88
CA SER A 374 -17.86 -4.85 7.90
C SER A 374 -17.51 -3.52 8.56
N ARG A 375 -16.71 -2.71 7.89
CA ARG A 375 -16.38 -1.34 8.31
C ARG A 375 -17.13 -0.32 7.49
N PHE A 376 -17.14 -0.49 6.19
CA PHE A 376 -17.97 0.28 5.27
C PHE A 376 -18.24 -0.49 3.98
N ASP A 377 -19.25 -0.03 3.27
CA ASP A 377 -19.63 -0.44 1.91
C ASP A 377 -20.25 0.78 1.22
N VAL A 378 -19.48 1.43 0.33
CA VAL A 378 -19.89 2.69 -0.31
C VAL A 378 -19.89 2.57 -1.83
N ALA A 379 -20.82 3.29 -2.46
CA ALA A 379 -20.83 3.42 -3.91
C ALA A 379 -19.68 4.33 -4.36
N VAL A 380 -19.01 3.96 -5.45
CA VAL A 380 -17.94 4.75 -6.05
C VAL A 380 -18.55 5.86 -6.89
N PRO A 381 -18.16 7.15 -6.70
CA PRO A 381 -18.67 8.26 -7.49
C PRO A 381 -18.04 8.26 -8.88
N TYR A 382 -18.59 7.48 -9.79
CA TYR A 382 -17.98 7.20 -11.06
C TYR A 382 -19.00 7.02 -12.16
N SER A 383 -18.70 7.51 -13.37
CA SER A 383 -19.46 7.25 -14.56
C SER A 383 -18.85 6.08 -15.35
N ALA A 384 -19.62 5.02 -15.47
CA ALA A 384 -19.19 3.74 -15.99
C ALA A 384 -18.65 3.77 -17.42
N GLY A 385 -17.51 3.12 -17.62
CA GLY A 385 -17.02 2.61 -18.89
C GLY A 385 -16.27 1.31 -18.62
N ALA A 386 -16.27 0.40 -19.58
CA ALA A 386 -15.72 -0.96 -19.43
C ALA A 386 -14.20 -1.01 -19.12
N ASP A 387 -13.51 0.12 -19.25
CA ASP A 387 -12.05 0.24 -19.15
C ASP A 387 -11.61 1.09 -17.96
N THR A 388 -12.35 1.08 -16.88
CA THR A 388 -12.00 1.87 -15.68
C THR A 388 -11.04 1.11 -14.80
N VAL A 389 -10.06 1.82 -14.31
CA VAL A 389 -9.11 1.34 -13.30
C VAL A 389 -9.39 2.08 -12.00
N PHE A 390 -9.46 1.33 -10.93
CA PHE A 390 -9.79 1.83 -9.61
C PHE A 390 -8.61 1.67 -8.65
N TYR A 391 -8.27 2.73 -7.95
CA TYR A 391 -7.21 2.75 -6.95
C TYR A 391 -7.73 3.26 -5.63
N ALA A 392 -7.28 2.65 -4.54
CA ALA A 392 -7.65 3.05 -3.19
C ALA A 392 -6.51 2.69 -2.23
N ASP A 393 -6.09 3.67 -1.44
CA ASP A 393 -5.11 3.50 -0.37
C ASP A 393 -5.72 3.95 0.96
N PHE A 394 -5.37 3.28 2.05
CA PHE A 394 -5.64 3.81 3.38
C PHE A 394 -4.85 5.11 3.63
N VAL A 395 -5.48 6.03 4.32
CA VAL A 395 -4.81 7.24 4.82
C VAL A 395 -3.85 6.84 5.94
N GLU A 396 -2.60 7.25 5.83
CA GLU A 396 -1.61 7.05 6.89
C GLU A 396 -2.02 7.80 8.17
N ASN A 397 -1.89 7.19 9.34
CA ASN A 397 -2.31 7.73 10.64
C ASN A 397 -3.78 8.16 10.70
N ARG A 398 -4.65 7.58 9.91
CA ARG A 398 -6.03 8.00 9.63
C ARG A 398 -6.86 8.41 10.85
N ASN A 399 -7.64 9.47 10.68
CA ASN A 399 -8.63 9.96 11.62
C ASN A 399 -9.81 10.55 10.84
N GLY A 400 -11.02 9.97 10.95
CA GLY A 400 -12.23 10.44 10.28
C GLY A 400 -12.26 10.25 8.75
N ILE A 401 -11.10 10.31 8.06
CA ILE A 401 -10.94 9.91 6.66
C ILE A 401 -10.12 8.63 6.62
N SER A 402 -10.71 7.57 6.10
CA SER A 402 -10.08 6.24 6.07
C SER A 402 -9.30 5.97 4.81
N VAL A 403 -9.81 6.39 3.65
CA VAL A 403 -9.31 6.00 2.33
C VAL A 403 -9.32 7.21 1.40
N ILE A 404 -8.26 7.34 0.61
CA ILE A 404 -8.23 8.18 -0.60
C ILE A 404 -8.24 7.24 -1.80
N ALA A 405 -9.11 7.53 -2.75
CA ALA A 405 -9.30 6.69 -3.91
C ALA A 405 -9.56 7.51 -5.19
N SER A 406 -9.36 6.89 -6.33
CA SER A 406 -9.71 7.46 -7.62
C SER A 406 -10.12 6.40 -8.63
N THR A 407 -10.86 6.83 -9.63
CA THR A 407 -11.16 6.06 -10.82
C THR A 407 -10.64 6.79 -12.03
N ILE A 408 -10.14 6.07 -13.02
CA ILE A 408 -9.70 6.64 -14.29
C ILE A 408 -10.00 5.67 -15.43
N ASN A 409 -10.45 6.19 -16.57
CA ASN A 409 -10.58 5.40 -17.78
C ASN A 409 -9.20 5.08 -18.35
N TYR A 410 -9.01 3.84 -18.80
CA TYR A 410 -7.73 3.37 -19.33
C TYR A 410 -7.25 4.16 -20.56
N ALA A 411 -8.16 4.61 -21.42
CA ALA A 411 -7.82 5.43 -22.57
C ALA A 411 -7.32 6.83 -22.17
N ASP A 412 -7.99 7.49 -21.22
CA ASP A 412 -7.57 8.79 -20.69
C ASP A 412 -6.20 8.72 -20.00
N ARG A 413 -5.92 7.61 -19.32
CA ARG A 413 -4.64 7.33 -18.72
C ARG A 413 -3.49 7.29 -19.74
N LYS A 414 -3.77 6.81 -20.96
CA LYS A 414 -2.80 6.69 -22.06
C LYS A 414 -2.60 7.98 -22.86
N THR A 415 -3.60 8.86 -22.90
CA THR A 415 -3.64 10.01 -23.83
C THR A 415 -3.40 11.37 -23.19
N ASN A 416 -2.83 11.46 -22.03
CA ASN A 416 -2.75 12.65 -21.17
C ASN A 416 -4.04 12.86 -20.39
N TYR A 417 -3.95 12.57 -19.15
CA TYR A 417 -4.99 12.77 -18.18
C TYR A 417 -5.68 14.15 -18.32
N THR A 418 -6.99 14.15 -18.55
CA THR A 418 -7.76 15.38 -18.86
C THR A 418 -8.36 16.05 -17.62
N GLY A 419 -8.12 15.54 -16.41
CA GLY A 419 -8.67 16.10 -15.17
C GLY A 419 -10.17 15.85 -14.97
N LYS A 420 -10.74 14.83 -15.59
CA LYS A 420 -12.20 14.56 -15.54
C LYS A 420 -12.60 13.57 -14.46
N TRP A 421 -11.65 12.79 -13.94
CA TRP A 421 -11.95 11.65 -13.08
C TRP A 421 -11.90 12.05 -11.61
N PRO A 422 -12.82 11.57 -10.78
CA PRO A 422 -12.87 11.97 -9.39
C PRO A 422 -11.74 11.31 -8.57
N VAL A 423 -11.09 12.12 -7.75
CA VAL A 423 -10.42 11.69 -6.51
C VAL A 423 -11.41 11.90 -5.39
N PHE A 424 -11.62 10.90 -4.58
CA PHE A 424 -12.58 10.94 -3.49
C PHE A 424 -12.02 10.35 -2.20
N ALA A 425 -12.61 10.75 -1.09
CA ALA A 425 -12.29 10.28 0.24
C ALA A 425 -13.46 9.49 0.82
N VAL A 426 -13.18 8.41 1.56
CA VAL A 426 -14.18 7.73 2.40
C VAL A 426 -14.02 8.23 3.82
N LYS A 427 -15.10 8.80 4.36
CA LYS A 427 -15.19 9.33 5.73
C LYS A 427 -16.01 8.36 6.59
N ASN A 428 -15.50 8.05 7.78
CA ASN A 428 -16.13 7.15 8.76
C ASN A 428 -16.62 7.92 9.97
#